data_b169f574ca9388882eaa8b8d5488640b
#
_entry.id   b169f574ca9388882eaa8b8d5488640b
#
_cell.length_a   1.000
_cell.length_b   1.000
_cell.length_c   1.000
_cell.angle_alpha   90.00
_cell.angle_beta   90.00
_cell.angle_gamma   90.00
#
_symmetry.space_group_name_H-M   'P 1'
#
loop_
_entity.id
_entity.type
_entity.pdbx_description
1 polymer ?
#
loop_
_entity_poly.entity_id
_entity_poly.type
_entity_poly.pdbx_seq_one_letter_code
_entity_poly.pdbx_strand_id
1 'polypeptide(L)'
;MKQVSEVFKLISNLEFHRDTETISIFKAFGRVSSKDIFARRDLPLFDNSALDGYAFDFASKDEPLDIVGSVFAGDEPSFELGGKQCAKIMTGAKFPNGANSVVAFEDASFDERGFLLVPKNTKQDNARKLKGEEVKSGELLLKSGKKLGAKELMLLSAQGIYQISVFKEPKITLLCLGSEIKEPWQSASQNQIYNANAAGIITLLSAKGFACDYLGIIKDSKDALSLALQKALKYDIIITTAGASKGEADYAKECLESFEFSCLLDSINFRPSKPTKIFRRENKIAIALPGNPLSAYAACLLFVLPILRSFCGEQKCLNHSYEAVLSEDVKLNPTRDNLLIGKVENAVFSPYNAGKFSPSQIMPLVRNNAISVIPAGTAELKAKNLIKFYKIY
;
A
#
# COMPACT_ATOMS: atom_id res chain seq x y z
N MET A 1 -19.17 -24.07 -5.89
CA MET A 1 -18.00 -23.47 -5.18
C MET A 1 -17.19 -22.71 -6.22
N LYS A 2 -16.81 -21.48 -5.92
CA LYS A 2 -15.99 -20.63 -6.82
C LYS A 2 -14.50 -20.93 -6.62
N GLN A 3 -13.70 -20.82 -7.68
CA GLN A 3 -12.24 -20.83 -7.61
C GLN A 3 -11.73 -19.49 -7.03
N VAL A 4 -10.50 -19.45 -6.51
CA VAL A 4 -9.89 -18.22 -5.96
C VAL A 4 -9.88 -17.09 -6.98
N SER A 5 -9.59 -17.38 -8.25
CA SER A 5 -9.62 -16.40 -9.35
C SER A 5 -10.99 -15.77 -9.56
N GLU A 6 -12.06 -16.54 -9.41
CA GLU A 6 -13.45 -16.05 -9.50
C GLU A 6 -13.81 -15.18 -8.28
N VAL A 7 -13.28 -15.53 -7.09
CA VAL A 7 -13.44 -14.70 -5.88
C VAL A 7 -12.70 -13.39 -6.04
N PHE A 8 -11.49 -13.38 -6.60
CA PHE A 8 -10.75 -12.15 -6.90
C PHE A 8 -11.52 -11.26 -7.88
N LYS A 9 -12.12 -11.86 -8.93
CA LYS A 9 -12.97 -11.13 -9.87
C LYS A 9 -14.22 -10.56 -9.19
N LEU A 10 -14.87 -11.35 -8.33
CA LEU A 10 -16.00 -10.88 -7.52
C LEU A 10 -15.61 -9.68 -6.68
N ILE A 11 -14.48 -9.74 -5.94
CA ILE A 11 -14.00 -8.64 -5.09
C ILE A 11 -13.66 -7.40 -5.91
N SER A 12 -13.01 -7.55 -7.05
CA SER A 12 -12.66 -6.42 -7.93
C SER A 12 -13.88 -5.72 -8.52
N ASN A 13 -15.02 -6.41 -8.62
CA ASN A 13 -16.29 -5.88 -9.13
C ASN A 13 -17.23 -5.40 -8.01
N LEU A 14 -16.80 -5.41 -6.74
CA LEU A 14 -17.57 -4.84 -5.65
C LEU A 14 -17.60 -3.31 -5.78
N GLU A 15 -18.80 -2.79 -5.92
CA GLU A 15 -19.04 -1.34 -5.91
C GLU A 15 -19.49 -0.90 -4.53
N PHE A 16 -18.89 0.18 -4.03
CA PHE A 16 -19.19 0.77 -2.74
C PHE A 16 -19.55 2.25 -2.92
N HIS A 17 -20.56 2.71 -2.21
CA HIS A 17 -20.73 4.14 -1.96
C HIS A 17 -19.60 4.60 -1.04
N ARG A 18 -18.87 5.66 -1.42
CA ARG A 18 -17.69 6.13 -0.69
C ARG A 18 -17.86 7.57 -0.27
N ASP A 19 -17.98 7.76 1.03
CA ASP A 19 -17.84 9.08 1.63
C ASP A 19 -16.42 9.59 1.51
N THR A 20 -16.29 10.91 1.50
CA THR A 20 -15.00 11.59 1.48
C THR A 20 -14.81 12.46 2.71
N GLU A 21 -13.56 12.73 3.03
CA GLU A 21 -13.17 13.69 4.05
C GLU A 21 -11.92 14.45 3.62
N THR A 22 -11.75 15.65 4.18
CA THR A 22 -10.55 16.46 3.93
C THR A 22 -9.64 16.38 5.15
N ILE A 23 -8.40 15.96 4.94
CA ILE A 23 -7.41 15.79 6.01
C ILE A 23 -6.08 16.48 5.66
N SER A 24 -5.27 16.75 6.67
CA SER A 24 -3.89 17.20 6.47
C SER A 24 -3.06 16.10 5.80
N ILE A 25 -2.12 16.48 4.91
CA ILE A 25 -1.18 15.54 4.27
C ILE A 25 -0.37 14.75 5.30
N PHE A 26 -0.09 15.31 6.49
CA PHE A 26 0.62 14.60 7.57
C PHE A 26 -0.19 13.45 8.20
N LYS A 27 -1.51 13.40 7.97
CA LYS A 27 -2.41 12.33 8.39
C LYS A 27 -2.84 11.43 7.21
N ALA A 28 -2.34 11.70 6.00
CA ALA A 28 -2.81 11.06 4.78
C ALA A 28 -2.01 9.82 4.37
N PHE A 29 -0.96 9.43 5.12
CA PHE A 29 -0.21 8.21 4.82
C PHE A 29 -1.11 6.98 4.83
N GLY A 30 -1.04 6.18 3.75
CA GLY A 30 -1.86 4.98 3.58
C GLY A 30 -3.30 5.23 3.12
N ARG A 31 -3.80 6.50 3.16
CA ARG A 31 -5.13 6.88 2.70
C ARG A 31 -5.19 6.88 1.16
N VAL A 32 -6.39 6.89 0.62
CA VAL A 32 -6.64 6.87 -0.83
C VAL A 32 -7.24 8.20 -1.27
N SER A 33 -6.62 8.84 -2.28
CA SER A 33 -7.12 10.11 -2.81
C SER A 33 -8.51 9.93 -3.45
N SER A 34 -9.45 10.82 -3.14
CA SER A 34 -10.81 10.76 -3.68
C SER A 34 -11.00 11.58 -4.95
N LYS A 35 -10.01 12.39 -5.33
CA LYS A 35 -10.04 13.27 -6.50
C LYS A 35 -8.69 13.25 -7.21
N ASP A 36 -8.70 13.60 -8.49
CA ASP A 36 -7.49 13.92 -9.23
C ASP A 36 -6.82 15.14 -8.62
N ILE A 37 -5.50 15.13 -8.53
CA ILE A 37 -4.70 16.21 -7.95
C ILE A 37 -3.77 16.75 -9.00
N PHE A 38 -3.87 18.04 -9.24
CA PHE A 38 -3.09 18.76 -10.24
C PHE A 38 -2.05 19.64 -9.58
N ALA A 39 -0.96 19.89 -10.29
CA ALA A 39 0.10 20.80 -9.86
C ALA A 39 -0.44 22.22 -9.71
N ARG A 40 -0.16 22.84 -8.56
CA ARG A 40 -0.55 24.23 -8.28
C ARG A 40 0.45 25.23 -8.83
N ARG A 41 1.68 24.78 -9.04
CA ARG A 41 2.79 25.61 -9.54
C ARG A 41 3.83 24.75 -10.24
N ASP A 42 4.68 25.41 -11.02
CA ASP A 42 5.83 24.77 -11.63
C ASP A 42 6.80 24.20 -10.60
N LEU A 43 7.51 23.13 -10.95
CA LEU A 43 8.59 22.58 -10.16
C LEU A 43 9.80 22.33 -11.08
N PRO A 44 10.94 23.01 -10.89
CA PRO A 44 11.15 24.16 -10.00
C PRO A 44 10.27 25.38 -10.33
N LEU A 45 10.07 26.26 -9.33
CA LEU A 45 9.22 27.44 -9.47
C LEU A 45 9.83 28.51 -10.39
N PHE A 46 11.14 28.55 -10.48
CA PHE A 46 11.98 29.48 -11.28
C PHE A 46 13.26 28.76 -11.70
N ASP A 47 13.95 29.34 -12.68
CA ASP A 47 15.29 28.87 -13.04
C ASP A 47 16.23 29.03 -11.86
N ASN A 48 16.90 27.96 -11.44
CA ASN A 48 17.76 27.95 -10.26
C ASN A 48 19.06 27.17 -10.49
N SER A 49 20.07 27.48 -9.68
CA SER A 49 21.34 26.81 -9.74
C SER A 49 21.28 25.39 -9.14
N ALA A 50 21.88 24.43 -9.87
CA ALA A 50 22.03 23.05 -9.39
C ALA A 50 23.24 22.88 -8.44
N LEU A 51 24.14 23.88 -8.36
CA LEU A 51 25.36 23.83 -7.55
C LEU A 51 25.75 25.23 -7.07
N ASP A 52 26.68 25.30 -6.15
CA ASP A 52 27.30 26.52 -5.68
C ASP A 52 28.39 26.96 -6.67
N GLY A 53 28.41 28.25 -7.05
CA GLY A 53 29.36 28.72 -8.04
C GLY A 53 29.18 30.17 -8.45
N TYR A 54 29.54 30.49 -9.69
CA TYR A 54 29.44 31.80 -10.31
C TYR A 54 28.49 31.75 -11.50
N ALA A 55 27.36 32.42 -11.41
CA ALA A 55 26.39 32.56 -12.48
C ALA A 55 26.87 33.66 -13.46
N PHE A 56 26.78 33.39 -14.76
CA PHE A 56 27.22 34.27 -15.82
C PHE A 56 26.43 34.04 -17.12
N ASP A 57 26.53 34.98 -18.06
CA ASP A 57 26.04 34.76 -19.43
C ASP A 57 27.07 33.96 -20.22
N PHE A 58 26.67 32.81 -20.77
CA PHE A 58 27.54 31.94 -21.59
C PHE A 58 28.14 32.66 -22.81
N ALA A 59 27.45 33.67 -23.33
CA ALA A 59 28.00 34.48 -24.43
C ALA A 59 29.31 35.20 -24.04
N SER A 60 29.56 35.42 -22.75
CA SER A 60 30.75 36.07 -22.21
C SER A 60 31.81 35.10 -21.67
N LYS A 61 31.69 33.79 -21.95
CA LYS A 61 32.55 32.76 -21.36
C LYS A 61 34.05 32.89 -21.62
N ASP A 62 34.42 33.52 -22.73
CA ASP A 62 35.81 33.67 -23.15
C ASP A 62 36.46 34.99 -22.64
N GLU A 63 35.70 35.76 -21.85
CA GLU A 63 36.13 37.03 -21.28
C GLU A 63 36.35 36.89 -19.78
N PRO A 64 37.27 37.67 -19.16
CA PRO A 64 37.35 37.81 -17.72
C PRO A 64 36.07 38.49 -17.17
N LEU A 65 35.44 37.88 -16.12
CA LEU A 65 34.16 38.35 -15.60
C LEU A 65 34.32 38.97 -14.19
N ASP A 66 33.74 40.17 -14.03
CA ASP A 66 33.71 40.91 -12.78
C ASP A 66 32.61 40.34 -11.85
N ILE A 67 32.91 40.14 -10.55
CA ILE A 67 31.97 39.62 -9.56
C ILE A 67 31.19 40.80 -8.98
N VAL A 68 29.95 41.01 -9.43
CA VAL A 68 29.14 42.18 -9.01
C VAL A 68 28.19 41.94 -7.87
N GLY A 69 28.06 40.69 -7.38
CA GLY A 69 27.14 40.40 -6.30
C GLY A 69 27.09 38.92 -5.88
N SER A 70 26.12 38.61 -5.02
CA SER A 70 25.84 37.24 -4.56
C SER A 70 24.35 37.03 -4.45
N VAL A 71 23.89 35.80 -4.77
CA VAL A 71 22.49 35.37 -4.68
C VAL A 71 22.40 34.10 -3.85
N PHE A 72 21.67 34.16 -2.76
CA PHE A 72 21.43 33.01 -1.89
C PHE A 72 20.07 32.38 -2.16
N ALA A 73 19.89 31.13 -1.74
CA ALA A 73 18.59 30.48 -1.85
C ALA A 73 17.54 31.24 -1.01
N GLY A 74 16.44 31.63 -1.68
CA GLY A 74 15.38 32.44 -1.07
C GLY A 74 15.47 33.94 -1.38
N ASP A 75 16.61 34.42 -1.93
CA ASP A 75 16.74 35.80 -2.36
C ASP A 75 16.02 36.02 -3.72
N GLU A 76 15.48 37.23 -3.88
CA GLU A 76 15.14 37.78 -5.19
C GLU A 76 16.32 38.60 -5.68
N PRO A 77 16.97 38.24 -6.80
CA PRO A 77 18.11 39.00 -7.30
C PRO A 77 17.75 40.48 -7.52
N SER A 78 18.45 41.37 -6.88
CA SER A 78 18.23 42.83 -6.97
C SER A 78 19.01 43.53 -8.07
N PHE A 79 19.74 42.77 -8.89
CA PHE A 79 20.58 43.24 -9.97
C PHE A 79 20.43 42.38 -11.22
N GLU A 80 20.84 42.93 -12.34
CA GLU A 80 20.92 42.24 -13.63
C GLU A 80 22.39 42.20 -14.08
N LEU A 81 22.83 41.06 -14.64
CA LEU A 81 24.19 40.93 -15.15
C LEU A 81 24.29 41.53 -16.55
N GLY A 82 25.20 42.48 -16.69
CA GLY A 82 25.66 42.97 -18.01
C GLY A 82 26.74 42.06 -18.57
N GLY A 83 27.20 42.40 -19.79
CA GLY A 83 28.34 41.72 -20.39
C GLY A 83 29.60 41.80 -19.50
N LYS A 84 30.39 40.72 -19.43
CA LYS A 84 31.60 40.59 -18.61
C LYS A 84 31.37 40.67 -17.08
N GLN A 85 30.16 40.34 -16.64
CA GLN A 85 29.82 40.27 -15.24
C GLN A 85 29.39 38.86 -14.83
N CYS A 86 29.64 38.51 -13.58
CA CYS A 86 29.13 37.29 -12.95
C CYS A 86 28.70 37.58 -11.51
N ALA A 87 27.95 36.65 -10.90
CA ALA A 87 27.56 36.74 -9.50
C ALA A 87 27.77 35.40 -8.83
N LYS A 88 28.16 35.41 -7.55
CA LYS A 88 28.14 34.22 -6.72
C LYS A 88 26.70 33.72 -6.61
N ILE A 89 26.49 32.44 -6.80
CA ILE A 89 25.17 31.83 -6.70
C ILE A 89 25.25 30.54 -5.89
N MET A 90 24.29 30.33 -4.99
CA MET A 90 24.20 29.12 -4.18
C MET A 90 23.18 28.16 -4.79
N THR A 91 23.34 26.87 -4.52
CA THR A 91 22.40 25.81 -4.92
C THR A 91 20.97 26.17 -4.54
N GLY A 92 20.06 26.08 -5.51
CA GLY A 92 18.66 26.44 -5.34
C GLY A 92 18.35 27.93 -5.44
N ALA A 93 19.36 28.81 -5.51
CA ALA A 93 19.15 30.23 -5.72
C ALA A 93 18.64 30.54 -7.12
N LYS A 94 17.76 31.53 -7.22
CA LYS A 94 17.22 32.04 -8.49
C LYS A 94 18.32 32.69 -9.32
N PHE A 95 18.35 32.38 -10.62
CA PHE A 95 19.28 33.03 -11.52
C PHE A 95 18.99 34.55 -11.59
N PRO A 96 20.03 35.40 -11.49
CA PRO A 96 19.86 36.80 -11.82
C PRO A 96 19.60 36.94 -13.35
N ASN A 97 18.86 37.99 -13.74
CA ASN A 97 18.66 38.30 -15.13
C ASN A 97 20.02 38.49 -15.81
N GLY A 98 20.14 38.05 -17.07
CA GLY A 98 21.37 38.08 -17.83
C GLY A 98 22.31 36.89 -17.59
N ALA A 99 22.03 35.99 -16.64
CA ALA A 99 22.78 34.75 -16.45
C ALA A 99 22.03 33.54 -17.01
N ASN A 100 22.79 32.57 -17.53
CA ASN A 100 22.25 31.31 -18.05
C ASN A 100 23.11 30.08 -17.74
N SER A 101 24.29 30.26 -17.17
CA SER A 101 25.25 29.20 -16.87
C SER A 101 25.96 29.46 -15.55
N VAL A 102 26.46 28.40 -14.90
CA VAL A 102 27.22 28.47 -13.65
C VAL A 102 28.54 27.71 -13.76
N VAL A 103 29.62 28.32 -13.25
CA VAL A 103 30.89 27.63 -12.98
C VAL A 103 30.90 27.26 -11.51
N ALA A 104 31.17 25.99 -11.18
CA ALA A 104 31.31 25.57 -9.79
C ALA A 104 32.47 26.31 -9.09
N PHE A 105 32.37 26.53 -7.76
CA PHE A 105 33.46 27.16 -7.01
C PHE A 105 34.76 26.36 -7.14
N GLU A 106 34.68 25.05 -7.22
CA GLU A 106 35.83 24.15 -7.33
C GLU A 106 36.55 24.25 -8.67
N ASP A 107 35.82 24.63 -9.73
CA ASP A 107 36.34 24.78 -11.07
C ASP A 107 36.73 26.23 -11.43
N ALA A 108 36.44 27.16 -10.52
CA ALA A 108 36.67 28.58 -10.75
C ALA A 108 38.17 28.93 -10.66
N SER A 109 38.65 29.73 -11.59
CA SER A 109 39.97 30.36 -11.53
C SER A 109 39.86 31.83 -11.73
N PHE A 110 40.90 32.60 -11.32
CA PHE A 110 40.86 34.07 -11.34
C PHE A 110 42.11 34.60 -11.95
N ASP A 111 42.01 35.73 -12.65
CA ASP A 111 43.17 36.48 -13.11
C ASP A 111 43.81 37.28 -11.96
N GLU A 112 44.93 37.98 -12.24
CA GLU A 112 45.66 38.78 -11.26
C GLU A 112 44.84 39.93 -10.66
N ARG A 113 43.76 40.34 -11.28
CA ARG A 113 42.86 41.41 -10.85
C ARG A 113 41.65 40.86 -10.12
N GLY A 114 41.52 39.53 -10.00
CA GLY A 114 40.41 38.85 -9.31
C GLY A 114 39.17 38.64 -10.16
N PHE A 115 39.23 38.79 -11.48
CA PHE A 115 38.14 38.47 -12.39
C PHE A 115 38.06 36.97 -12.60
N LEU A 116 36.83 36.43 -12.64
CA LEU A 116 36.57 35.03 -12.92
C LEU A 116 36.97 34.66 -14.35
N LEU A 117 37.73 33.58 -14.48
CA LEU A 117 38.06 32.95 -15.76
C LEU A 117 37.24 31.67 -15.88
N VAL A 118 36.35 31.60 -16.90
CA VAL A 118 35.48 30.44 -17.11
C VAL A 118 36.28 29.32 -17.81
N PRO A 119 36.23 28.07 -17.33
CA PRO A 119 36.88 26.94 -18.01
C PRO A 119 36.38 26.75 -19.44
N LYS A 120 37.27 26.52 -20.38
CA LYS A 120 36.95 26.40 -21.82
C LYS A 120 35.92 25.29 -22.13
N ASN A 121 35.88 24.24 -21.32
CA ASN A 121 34.99 23.11 -21.48
C ASN A 121 33.59 23.33 -20.85
N THR A 122 33.34 24.50 -20.25
CA THR A 122 32.00 24.84 -19.71
C THR A 122 30.98 24.88 -20.87
N LYS A 123 29.83 24.22 -20.61
CA LYS A 123 28.73 24.15 -21.60
C LYS A 123 27.72 25.27 -21.36
N GLN A 124 26.96 25.61 -22.39
CA GLN A 124 25.80 26.47 -22.24
C GLN A 124 24.76 25.80 -21.32
N ASP A 125 24.03 26.60 -20.53
CA ASP A 125 23.06 26.17 -19.53
C ASP A 125 23.66 25.22 -18.46
N ASN A 126 24.98 25.26 -18.24
CA ASN A 126 25.66 24.46 -17.23
C ASN A 126 25.06 24.73 -15.87
N ALA A 127 24.64 23.64 -15.18
CA ALA A 127 24.06 23.64 -13.83
C ALA A 127 22.80 24.51 -13.66
N ARG A 128 22.10 24.83 -14.75
CA ARG A 128 20.82 25.55 -14.73
C ARG A 128 19.67 24.56 -14.74
N LYS A 129 18.86 24.59 -13.69
CA LYS A 129 17.56 23.89 -13.63
C LYS A 129 16.49 24.85 -14.14
N LEU A 130 15.76 24.43 -15.17
CA LEU A 130 14.75 25.28 -15.79
C LEU A 130 13.44 25.24 -14.99
N LYS A 131 12.75 26.37 -14.95
CA LYS A 131 11.40 26.48 -14.41
C LYS A 131 10.49 25.44 -15.06
N GLY A 132 9.82 24.61 -14.22
CA GLY A 132 8.85 23.62 -14.67
C GLY A 132 9.44 22.43 -15.42
N GLU A 133 10.77 22.18 -15.35
CA GLU A 133 11.39 21.04 -16.03
C GLU A 133 10.93 19.69 -15.46
N GLU A 134 10.58 19.64 -14.17
CA GLU A 134 10.09 18.44 -13.52
C GLU A 134 8.56 18.32 -13.59
N VAL A 135 7.85 19.42 -13.27
CA VAL A 135 6.39 19.47 -13.27
C VAL A 135 5.94 20.87 -13.69
N LYS A 136 4.97 20.94 -14.61
CA LYS A 136 4.33 22.21 -15.01
C LYS A 136 3.03 22.44 -14.24
N SER A 137 2.75 23.69 -13.92
CA SER A 137 1.47 24.08 -13.31
C SER A 137 0.28 23.58 -14.14
N GLY A 138 -0.72 22.99 -13.46
CA GLY A 138 -1.88 22.36 -14.11
C GLY A 138 -1.68 20.92 -14.57
N GLU A 139 -0.47 20.36 -14.48
CA GLU A 139 -0.21 18.96 -14.80
C GLU A 139 -0.85 18.01 -13.77
N LEU A 140 -1.35 16.86 -14.24
CA LEU A 140 -1.92 15.83 -13.37
C LEU A 140 -0.80 15.13 -12.58
N LEU A 141 -0.79 15.31 -11.27
CA LEU A 141 0.16 14.67 -10.35
C LEU A 141 -0.28 13.28 -9.91
N LEU A 142 -1.50 13.17 -9.41
CA LEU A 142 -2.06 11.93 -8.86
C LEU A 142 -3.51 11.75 -9.31
N LYS A 143 -3.85 10.54 -9.75
CA LYS A 143 -5.24 10.17 -10.05
C LYS A 143 -6.02 9.84 -8.78
N SER A 144 -7.32 10.07 -8.82
CA SER A 144 -8.27 9.52 -7.84
C SER A 144 -8.08 8.01 -7.69
N GLY A 145 -8.24 7.48 -6.48
CA GLY A 145 -7.99 6.06 -6.18
C GLY A 145 -6.51 5.70 -5.97
N LYS A 146 -5.63 6.70 -5.95
CA LYS A 146 -4.21 6.50 -5.63
C LYS A 146 -4.02 6.39 -4.12
N LYS A 147 -3.40 5.29 -3.67
CA LYS A 147 -2.93 5.17 -2.28
C LYS A 147 -1.70 6.07 -2.07
N LEU A 148 -1.76 6.86 -1.00
CA LEU A 148 -0.76 7.87 -0.68
C LEU A 148 0.37 7.27 0.17
N GLY A 149 1.56 7.22 -0.39
CA GLY A 149 2.79 6.86 0.31
C GLY A 149 3.64 8.11 0.60
N ALA A 150 4.80 7.90 1.22
CA ALA A 150 5.70 9.00 1.61
C ALA A 150 6.11 9.88 0.42
N LYS A 151 6.40 9.29 -0.74
CA LYS A 151 6.81 10.02 -1.96
C LYS A 151 5.69 10.87 -2.54
N GLU A 152 4.44 10.37 -2.53
CA GLU A 152 3.28 11.14 -2.95
C GLU A 152 3.05 12.34 -2.02
N LEU A 153 3.18 12.14 -0.70
CA LEU A 153 3.03 13.22 0.29
C LEU A 153 4.16 14.25 0.19
N MET A 154 5.39 13.83 -0.12
CA MET A 154 6.52 14.72 -0.37
C MET A 154 6.25 15.62 -1.59
N LEU A 155 5.75 15.05 -2.69
CA LEU A 155 5.36 15.79 -3.89
C LEU A 155 4.26 16.81 -3.59
N LEU A 156 3.21 16.41 -2.87
CA LEU A 156 2.11 17.31 -2.48
C LEU A 156 2.61 18.46 -1.60
N SER A 157 3.52 18.17 -0.67
CA SER A 157 4.16 19.20 0.15
C SER A 157 4.95 20.21 -0.68
N ALA A 158 5.75 19.74 -1.65
CA ALA A 158 6.50 20.60 -2.57
C ALA A 158 5.58 21.50 -3.41
N GLN A 159 4.35 21.07 -3.67
CA GLN A 159 3.31 21.85 -4.35
C GLN A 159 2.55 22.80 -3.42
N GLY A 160 2.88 22.87 -2.13
CA GLY A 160 2.16 23.68 -1.15
C GLY A 160 0.74 23.18 -0.87
N ILE A 161 0.48 21.89 -1.12
CA ILE A 161 -0.80 21.26 -0.82
C ILE A 161 -0.77 20.74 0.61
N TYR A 162 -1.45 21.42 1.52
CA TYR A 162 -1.51 21.06 2.94
C TYR A 162 -2.67 20.13 3.27
N GLN A 163 -3.80 20.26 2.57
CA GLN A 163 -5.01 19.47 2.77
C GLN A 163 -5.39 18.74 1.49
N ILE A 164 -5.90 17.52 1.66
CA ILE A 164 -6.28 16.65 0.55
C ILE A 164 -7.61 15.95 0.86
N SER A 165 -8.44 15.77 -0.17
CA SER A 165 -9.64 14.96 -0.10
C SER A 165 -9.30 13.49 -0.29
N VAL A 166 -9.71 12.66 0.66
CA VAL A 166 -9.50 11.20 0.65
C VAL A 166 -10.83 10.48 0.86
N PHE A 167 -10.91 9.22 0.43
CA PHE A 167 -12.03 8.38 0.82
C PHE A 167 -11.96 8.04 2.31
N LYS A 168 -13.12 8.00 2.98
CA LYS A 168 -13.19 7.54 4.38
C LYS A 168 -12.83 6.06 4.47
N GLU A 169 -12.16 5.70 5.56
CA GLU A 169 -11.88 4.30 5.89
C GLU A 169 -13.12 3.62 6.46
N PRO A 170 -13.32 2.30 6.18
CA PRO A 170 -14.41 1.56 6.78
C PRO A 170 -14.22 1.38 8.28
N LYS A 171 -15.32 1.40 9.03
CA LYS A 171 -15.35 0.89 10.39
C LYS A 171 -15.40 -0.63 10.34
N ILE A 172 -14.40 -1.28 10.94
CA ILE A 172 -14.21 -2.73 10.86
C ILE A 172 -14.39 -3.32 12.25
N THR A 173 -15.05 -4.47 12.33
CA THR A 173 -15.11 -5.23 13.59
C THR A 173 -14.86 -6.71 13.38
N LEU A 174 -14.30 -7.35 14.41
CA LEU A 174 -14.04 -8.78 14.49
C LEU A 174 -14.80 -9.40 15.65
N LEU A 175 -15.46 -10.53 15.37
CA LEU A 175 -16.07 -11.42 16.37
C LEU A 175 -15.47 -12.81 16.20
N CYS A 176 -15.15 -13.48 17.32
CA CYS A 176 -14.70 -14.87 17.29
C CYS A 176 -15.79 -15.76 17.88
N LEU A 177 -16.20 -16.81 17.15
CA LEU A 177 -17.20 -17.76 17.62
C LEU A 177 -16.53 -19.03 18.12
N GLY A 178 -17.02 -19.57 19.23
CA GLY A 178 -16.55 -20.83 19.81
C GLY A 178 -16.73 -20.86 21.32
N SER A 179 -17.47 -21.85 21.82
CA SER A 179 -17.68 -22.03 23.27
C SER A 179 -16.44 -22.61 23.94
N GLU A 180 -15.56 -23.28 23.19
CA GLU A 180 -14.28 -23.84 23.62
C GLU A 180 -13.15 -22.80 23.69
N ILE A 181 -13.36 -21.61 23.12
CA ILE A 181 -12.32 -20.59 22.99
C ILE A 181 -12.22 -19.74 24.25
N LYS A 182 -11.00 -19.44 24.68
CA LYS A 182 -10.67 -18.53 25.79
C LYS A 182 -9.76 -17.41 25.31
N GLU A 183 -9.89 -16.25 25.92
CA GLU A 183 -8.93 -15.17 25.69
C GLU A 183 -7.57 -15.50 26.30
N PRO A 184 -6.45 -15.01 25.76
CA PRO A 184 -5.10 -15.34 26.25
C PRO A 184 -4.86 -14.98 27.73
N TRP A 185 -5.61 -14.04 28.27
CA TRP A 185 -5.53 -13.62 29.68
C TRP A 185 -6.48 -14.40 30.63
N GLN A 186 -7.20 -15.37 30.12
CA GLN A 186 -8.08 -16.23 30.88
C GLN A 186 -7.43 -17.60 31.10
N SER A 187 -7.80 -18.29 32.19
CA SER A 187 -7.40 -19.68 32.38
C SER A 187 -8.21 -20.61 31.48
N ALA A 188 -7.55 -21.45 30.70
CA ALA A 188 -8.16 -22.46 29.85
C ALA A 188 -8.08 -23.83 30.54
N SER A 189 -9.18 -24.58 30.52
CA SER A 189 -9.21 -25.99 30.93
C SER A 189 -8.62 -26.89 29.85
N GLN A 190 -8.47 -28.19 30.12
CA GLN A 190 -7.88 -29.15 29.16
C GLN A 190 -8.66 -29.27 27.83
N ASN A 191 -9.95 -28.92 27.83
CA ASN A 191 -10.82 -28.98 26.64
C ASN A 191 -11.03 -27.61 25.99
N GLN A 192 -10.26 -26.61 26.37
CA GLN A 192 -10.36 -25.24 25.84
C GLN A 192 -9.06 -24.81 25.17
N ILE A 193 -9.19 -23.95 24.17
CA ILE A 193 -8.07 -23.40 23.40
C ILE A 193 -8.05 -21.89 23.52
N TYR A 194 -6.87 -21.28 23.31
CA TYR A 194 -6.75 -19.84 23.28
C TYR A 194 -7.07 -19.25 21.91
N ASN A 195 -7.65 -18.06 21.91
CA ASN A 195 -8.03 -17.31 20.73
C ASN A 195 -6.81 -16.76 19.98
N ALA A 196 -6.27 -17.54 19.05
CA ALA A 196 -5.18 -17.12 18.19
C ALA A 196 -5.67 -16.22 17.03
N ASN A 197 -6.92 -16.40 16.59
CA ASN A 197 -7.47 -15.71 15.42
C ASN A 197 -7.59 -14.20 15.64
N ALA A 198 -8.07 -13.78 16.81
CA ALA A 198 -8.22 -12.36 17.10
C ALA A 198 -6.89 -11.62 16.99
N ALA A 199 -5.86 -12.11 17.67
CA ALA A 199 -4.53 -11.50 17.62
C ALA A 199 -3.97 -11.48 16.17
N GLY A 200 -4.05 -12.63 15.47
CA GLY A 200 -3.50 -12.74 14.11
C GLY A 200 -4.20 -11.85 13.10
N ILE A 201 -5.54 -11.76 13.14
CA ILE A 201 -6.31 -10.96 12.18
C ILE A 201 -6.19 -9.47 12.48
N ILE A 202 -6.38 -9.05 13.73
CA ILE A 202 -6.29 -7.63 14.11
C ILE A 202 -4.92 -7.05 13.79
N THR A 203 -3.85 -7.77 14.14
CA THR A 203 -2.49 -7.31 13.87
C THR A 203 -2.15 -7.32 12.38
N LEU A 204 -2.65 -8.30 11.61
CA LEU A 204 -2.52 -8.31 10.16
C LEU A 204 -3.20 -7.08 9.52
N LEU A 205 -4.42 -6.76 9.94
CA LEU A 205 -5.15 -5.59 9.45
C LEU A 205 -4.43 -4.30 9.83
N SER A 206 -4.00 -4.17 11.09
CA SER A 206 -3.24 -3.02 11.59
C SER A 206 -1.94 -2.79 10.81
N ALA A 207 -1.17 -3.86 10.54
CA ALA A 207 0.05 -3.79 9.73
C ALA A 207 -0.20 -3.34 8.28
N LYS A 208 -1.45 -3.42 7.81
CA LYS A 208 -1.88 -2.93 6.49
C LYS A 208 -2.59 -1.58 6.55
N GLY A 209 -2.64 -0.95 7.73
CA GLY A 209 -3.20 0.38 7.96
C GLY A 209 -4.70 0.41 8.29
N PHE A 210 -5.30 -0.73 8.63
CA PHE A 210 -6.72 -0.82 8.98
C PHE A 210 -6.92 -1.04 10.48
N ALA A 211 -7.61 -0.11 11.13
CA ALA A 211 -8.07 -0.30 12.51
C ALA A 211 -9.26 -1.27 12.54
N CYS A 212 -9.27 -2.19 13.51
CA CYS A 212 -10.33 -3.17 13.66
C CYS A 212 -10.72 -3.28 15.14
N ASP A 213 -11.99 -3.01 15.44
CA ASP A 213 -12.54 -3.17 16.77
C ASP A 213 -12.80 -4.65 17.05
N TYR A 214 -12.47 -5.09 18.26
CA TYR A 214 -12.72 -6.45 18.70
C TYR A 214 -13.93 -6.51 19.62
N LEU A 215 -14.97 -7.26 19.23
CA LEU A 215 -16.20 -7.41 20.03
C LEU A 215 -16.18 -8.66 20.94
N GLY A 216 -15.08 -9.42 20.92
CA GLY A 216 -14.88 -10.55 21.83
C GLY A 216 -15.28 -11.90 21.28
N ILE A 217 -15.27 -12.90 22.17
CA ILE A 217 -15.69 -14.26 21.89
C ILE A 217 -17.19 -14.37 22.08
N ILE A 218 -17.88 -14.92 21.09
CA ILE A 218 -19.31 -15.14 21.07
C ILE A 218 -19.57 -16.65 21.23
N LYS A 219 -20.47 -17.02 22.12
CA LYS A 219 -20.87 -18.41 22.31
C LYS A 219 -21.57 -18.96 21.07
N ASP A 220 -21.39 -20.25 20.79
CA ASP A 220 -22.05 -20.96 19.69
C ASP A 220 -23.56 -21.14 19.94
N SER A 221 -24.30 -20.05 19.88
CA SER A 221 -25.75 -20.06 19.92
C SER A 221 -26.32 -18.98 19.00
N LYS A 222 -27.47 -19.27 18.43
CA LYS A 222 -28.16 -18.35 17.49
C LYS A 222 -28.46 -17.01 18.17
N ASP A 223 -28.92 -17.04 19.44
CA ASP A 223 -29.27 -15.83 20.19
C ASP A 223 -28.05 -14.96 20.49
N ALA A 224 -26.93 -15.59 20.94
CA ALA A 224 -25.71 -14.87 21.24
C ALA A 224 -25.13 -14.23 19.97
N LEU A 225 -25.14 -14.95 18.86
CA LEU A 225 -24.68 -14.43 17.59
C LEU A 225 -25.58 -13.31 17.06
N SER A 226 -26.91 -13.46 17.14
CA SER A 226 -27.86 -12.43 16.72
C SER A 226 -27.66 -11.13 17.51
N LEU A 227 -27.53 -11.22 18.85
CA LEU A 227 -27.26 -10.08 19.70
C LEU A 227 -25.91 -9.41 19.37
N ALA A 228 -24.87 -10.20 19.08
CA ALA A 228 -23.57 -9.67 18.70
C ALA A 228 -23.59 -9.01 17.31
N LEU A 229 -24.28 -9.61 16.34
CA LEU A 229 -24.48 -9.02 15.02
C LEU A 229 -25.27 -7.71 15.07
N GLN A 230 -26.30 -7.63 15.90
CA GLN A 230 -27.04 -6.38 16.11
C GLN A 230 -26.12 -5.25 16.57
N LYS A 231 -25.17 -5.52 17.48
CA LYS A 231 -24.15 -4.53 17.88
C LYS A 231 -23.15 -4.24 16.78
N ALA A 232 -22.88 -5.21 15.90
CA ALA A 232 -21.96 -5.07 14.78
C ALA A 232 -22.54 -4.30 13.59
N LEU A 233 -23.86 -4.09 13.50
CA LEU A 233 -24.53 -3.36 12.40
C LEU A 233 -24.08 -1.90 12.25
N LYS A 234 -23.47 -1.30 13.28
CA LYS A 234 -22.89 0.05 13.20
C LYS A 234 -21.56 0.11 12.40
N TYR A 235 -20.95 -1.05 12.10
CA TYR A 235 -19.73 -1.17 11.32
C TYR A 235 -20.04 -1.37 9.84
N ASP A 236 -19.09 -1.04 8.99
CA ASP A 236 -19.18 -1.22 7.54
C ASP A 236 -18.74 -2.63 7.14
N ILE A 237 -17.71 -3.14 7.84
CA ILE A 237 -17.16 -4.49 7.61
C ILE A 237 -17.21 -5.29 8.90
N ILE A 238 -17.89 -6.43 8.84
CA ILE A 238 -18.04 -7.37 9.95
C ILE A 238 -17.26 -8.63 9.61
N ILE A 239 -16.29 -8.99 10.43
CA ILE A 239 -15.49 -10.22 10.27
C ILE A 239 -15.87 -11.16 11.38
N THR A 240 -16.18 -12.42 11.05
CA THR A 240 -16.32 -13.48 12.05
C THR A 240 -15.29 -14.57 11.79
N THR A 241 -14.80 -15.22 12.86
CA THR A 241 -14.00 -16.45 12.77
C THR A 241 -14.75 -17.59 13.42
N ALA A 242 -14.72 -18.78 12.82
CA ALA A 242 -15.59 -19.92 13.11
C ALA A 242 -17.06 -19.67 12.73
N GLY A 243 -17.95 -20.62 13.04
CA GLY A 243 -19.34 -20.59 12.56
C GLY A 243 -19.47 -20.89 11.06
N ALA A 244 -18.41 -21.41 10.43
CA ALA A 244 -18.37 -21.70 9.00
C ALA A 244 -18.33 -23.22 8.69
N SER A 245 -18.35 -24.12 9.70
CA SER A 245 -18.34 -25.57 9.50
C SER A 245 -19.74 -26.15 9.38
N LYS A 246 -19.88 -27.36 8.80
CA LYS A 246 -21.17 -28.02 8.63
C LYS A 246 -21.84 -28.25 10.01
N GLY A 247 -22.98 -27.59 10.23
CA GLY A 247 -23.74 -27.60 11.48
C GLY A 247 -23.81 -26.25 12.17
N GLU A 248 -22.69 -25.53 12.31
CA GLU A 248 -22.63 -24.18 12.91
C GLU A 248 -22.64 -23.08 11.86
N ALA A 249 -22.25 -23.39 10.61
CA ALA A 249 -22.30 -22.50 9.46
C ALA A 249 -23.72 -22.07 9.09
N ASP A 250 -24.70 -22.89 9.40
CA ASP A 250 -26.09 -22.57 9.11
C ASP A 250 -26.59 -21.45 10.02
N TYR A 251 -26.16 -21.40 11.32
CA TYR A 251 -26.56 -20.29 12.20
C TYR A 251 -25.99 -18.94 11.79
N ALA A 252 -24.70 -18.89 11.38
CA ALA A 252 -24.11 -17.63 10.96
C ALA A 252 -24.78 -17.09 9.69
N LYS A 253 -25.08 -17.97 8.75
CA LYS A 253 -25.81 -17.62 7.52
C LYS A 253 -27.23 -17.17 7.84
N GLU A 254 -28.00 -17.97 8.57
CA GLU A 254 -29.38 -17.65 8.97
C GLU A 254 -29.44 -16.32 9.74
N CYS A 255 -28.53 -16.09 10.71
CA CYS A 255 -28.48 -14.84 11.46
C CYS A 255 -28.17 -13.65 10.53
N LEU A 256 -27.21 -13.76 9.61
CA LEU A 256 -26.91 -12.68 8.70
C LEU A 256 -28.08 -12.41 7.72
N GLU A 257 -28.71 -13.45 7.21
CA GLU A 257 -29.89 -13.33 6.35
C GLU A 257 -31.09 -12.69 7.10
N SER A 258 -31.28 -12.96 8.39
CA SER A 258 -32.29 -12.28 9.23
C SER A 258 -32.02 -10.78 9.41
N PHE A 259 -30.79 -10.33 9.25
CA PHE A 259 -30.39 -8.91 9.18
C PHE A 259 -30.29 -8.40 7.73
N GLU A 260 -30.96 -9.05 6.78
CA GLU A 260 -31.03 -8.66 5.35
C GLU A 260 -29.68 -8.68 4.60
N PHE A 261 -28.70 -9.44 5.09
CA PHE A 261 -27.50 -9.68 4.32
C PHE A 261 -27.74 -10.78 3.26
N SER A 262 -27.46 -10.49 2.02
CA SER A 262 -27.50 -11.44 0.91
C SER A 262 -26.15 -12.14 0.75
N CYS A 263 -26.16 -13.44 0.48
CA CYS A 263 -24.96 -14.24 0.29
C CYS A 263 -24.37 -14.01 -1.10
N LEU A 264 -23.18 -13.42 -1.19
CA LEU A 264 -22.40 -13.27 -2.44
C LEU A 264 -21.51 -14.46 -2.73
N LEU A 265 -21.03 -15.11 -1.68
CA LEU A 265 -20.13 -16.26 -1.73
C LEU A 265 -20.42 -17.19 -0.56
N ASP A 266 -20.85 -18.41 -0.85
CA ASP A 266 -21.17 -19.41 0.20
C ASP A 266 -19.98 -20.31 0.53
N SER A 267 -19.09 -20.57 -0.44
CA SER A 267 -17.88 -21.37 -0.23
C SER A 267 -16.90 -21.22 -1.38
N ILE A 268 -15.61 -21.51 -1.10
CA ILE A 268 -14.52 -21.42 -2.07
C ILE A 268 -13.95 -22.82 -2.30
N ASN A 269 -13.65 -23.17 -3.55
CA ASN A 269 -12.94 -24.41 -3.86
C ASN A 269 -11.45 -24.28 -3.60
N PHE A 270 -11.09 -23.96 -2.34
CA PHE A 270 -9.74 -23.64 -1.93
C PHE A 270 -9.38 -24.28 -0.58
N ARG A 271 -8.31 -25.05 -0.52
CA ARG A 271 -7.76 -25.55 0.72
C ARG A 271 -6.62 -24.64 1.19
N PRO A 272 -6.65 -24.17 2.48
CA PRO A 272 -7.48 -24.67 3.60
C PRO A 272 -8.75 -23.83 3.88
N SER A 273 -9.09 -22.82 3.07
CA SER A 273 -10.10 -21.82 3.44
C SER A 273 -11.48 -22.04 2.77
N LYS A 274 -11.83 -23.30 2.46
CA LYS A 274 -13.10 -23.67 1.81
C LYS A 274 -14.35 -23.02 2.40
N PRO A 275 -14.56 -22.98 3.74
CA PRO A 275 -15.81 -22.50 4.32
C PRO A 275 -15.93 -20.97 4.39
N THR A 276 -15.01 -20.23 3.80
CA THR A 276 -15.11 -18.75 3.77
C THR A 276 -16.39 -18.32 3.02
N LYS A 277 -17.17 -17.45 3.67
CA LYS A 277 -18.41 -16.88 3.12
C LYS A 277 -18.33 -15.35 3.08
N ILE A 278 -18.98 -14.73 2.11
CA ILE A 278 -19.09 -13.28 1.97
C ILE A 278 -20.56 -12.91 1.79
N PHE A 279 -21.03 -11.97 2.59
CA PHE A 279 -22.39 -11.46 2.55
C PHE A 279 -22.37 -9.95 2.35
N ARG A 280 -23.43 -9.42 1.78
CA ARG A 280 -23.60 -8.00 1.54
C ARG A 280 -24.98 -7.53 1.96
N ARG A 281 -25.04 -6.37 2.60
CA ARG A 281 -26.24 -5.59 2.82
C ARG A 281 -25.93 -4.15 2.45
N GLU A 282 -26.52 -3.63 1.38
CA GLU A 282 -26.22 -2.27 0.89
C GLU A 282 -24.70 -2.03 0.75
N ASN A 283 -24.16 -1.09 1.54
CA ASN A 283 -22.74 -0.75 1.57
C ASN A 283 -21.92 -1.54 2.61
N LYS A 284 -22.54 -2.49 3.32
CA LYS A 284 -21.92 -3.29 4.37
C LYS A 284 -21.53 -4.66 3.85
N ILE A 285 -20.40 -5.18 4.33
CA ILE A 285 -19.93 -6.54 4.04
C ILE A 285 -19.75 -7.31 5.35
N ALA A 286 -20.28 -8.52 5.41
CA ALA A 286 -19.96 -9.49 6.45
C ALA A 286 -19.16 -10.64 5.86
N ILE A 287 -18.08 -11.05 6.53
CA ILE A 287 -17.17 -12.09 6.06
C ILE A 287 -17.01 -13.12 7.17
N ALA A 288 -17.47 -14.34 6.90
CA ALA A 288 -17.26 -15.45 7.80
C ALA A 288 -16.00 -16.23 7.39
N LEU A 289 -14.99 -16.20 8.23
CA LEU A 289 -13.72 -16.88 8.05
C LEU A 289 -13.73 -18.24 8.73
N PRO A 290 -12.89 -19.19 8.28
CA PRO A 290 -12.71 -20.47 8.98
C PRO A 290 -12.26 -20.28 10.44
N GLY A 291 -12.62 -21.23 11.32
CA GLY A 291 -12.13 -21.26 12.71
C GLY A 291 -10.65 -21.61 12.84
N ASN A 292 -10.12 -22.45 11.95
CA ASN A 292 -8.71 -22.86 11.96
C ASN A 292 -7.76 -21.68 11.68
N PRO A 293 -6.74 -21.42 12.53
CA PRO A 293 -5.92 -20.20 12.48
C PRO A 293 -5.23 -19.94 11.13
N LEU A 294 -4.56 -20.95 10.57
CA LEU A 294 -3.89 -20.80 9.28
C LEU A 294 -4.89 -20.47 8.16
N SER A 295 -6.06 -21.13 8.20
CA SER A 295 -7.11 -20.88 7.21
C SER A 295 -7.71 -19.49 7.32
N ALA A 296 -7.97 -19.03 8.54
CA ALA A 296 -8.49 -17.68 8.82
C ALA A 296 -7.50 -16.61 8.39
N TYR A 297 -6.24 -16.77 8.73
CA TYR A 297 -5.17 -15.85 8.35
C TYR A 297 -5.01 -15.76 6.83
N ALA A 298 -4.93 -16.90 6.13
CA ALA A 298 -4.82 -16.95 4.68
C ALA A 298 -6.04 -16.31 3.99
N ALA A 299 -7.26 -16.59 4.48
CA ALA A 299 -8.47 -15.98 3.94
C ALA A 299 -8.53 -14.47 4.22
N CYS A 300 -8.08 -14.02 5.41
CA CYS A 300 -7.97 -12.60 5.72
C CYS A 300 -6.99 -11.90 4.76
N LEU A 301 -5.81 -12.46 4.57
CA LEU A 301 -4.81 -11.92 3.65
C LEU A 301 -5.30 -11.87 2.19
N LEU A 302 -5.92 -12.96 1.71
CA LEU A 302 -6.29 -13.10 0.31
C LEU A 302 -7.63 -12.46 -0.06
N PHE A 303 -8.58 -12.33 0.86
CA PHE A 303 -9.93 -11.87 0.55
C PHE A 303 -10.37 -10.64 1.36
N VAL A 304 -10.12 -10.60 2.67
CA VAL A 304 -10.56 -9.46 3.50
C VAL A 304 -9.79 -8.19 3.12
N LEU A 305 -8.45 -8.25 3.06
CA LEU A 305 -7.64 -7.09 2.71
C LEU A 305 -8.00 -6.50 1.33
N PRO A 306 -8.19 -7.29 0.26
CA PRO A 306 -8.69 -6.79 -1.01
C PRO A 306 -10.07 -6.12 -0.93
N ILE A 307 -11.01 -6.67 -0.14
CA ILE A 307 -12.32 -6.05 0.08
C ILE A 307 -12.17 -4.69 0.75
N LEU A 308 -11.33 -4.57 1.80
CA LEU A 308 -11.08 -3.31 2.48
C LEU A 308 -10.47 -2.25 1.56
N ARG A 309 -9.51 -2.64 0.72
CA ARG A 309 -8.92 -1.74 -0.28
C ARG A 309 -9.93 -1.31 -1.33
N SER A 310 -10.77 -2.25 -1.80
CA SER A 310 -11.88 -1.93 -2.72
C SER A 310 -12.85 -0.95 -2.07
N PHE A 311 -13.19 -1.13 -0.79
CA PHE A 311 -14.04 -0.20 -0.04
C PHE A 311 -13.41 1.20 0.02
N CYS A 312 -12.11 1.29 0.28
CA CYS A 312 -11.37 2.56 0.29
C CYS A 312 -11.17 3.18 -1.11
N GLY A 313 -11.63 2.56 -2.18
CA GLY A 313 -11.50 3.09 -3.54
C GLY A 313 -10.09 2.95 -4.14
N GLU A 314 -9.26 2.04 -3.62
CA GLU A 314 -7.94 1.77 -4.18
C GLU A 314 -8.08 1.13 -5.57
N GLN A 315 -7.49 1.73 -6.63
CA GLN A 315 -7.63 1.26 -8.02
C GLN A 315 -7.18 -0.18 -8.22
N LYS A 316 -6.15 -0.62 -7.49
CA LYS A 316 -5.64 -1.98 -7.50
C LYS A 316 -5.86 -2.63 -6.14
N CYS A 317 -7.09 -3.08 -5.87
CA CYS A 317 -7.46 -3.63 -4.57
C CYS A 317 -6.85 -5.00 -4.27
N LEU A 318 -6.54 -5.84 -5.28
CA LEU A 318 -5.95 -7.15 -5.07
C LEU A 318 -4.51 -7.06 -4.54
N ASN A 319 -4.08 -8.10 -3.86
CA ASN A 319 -2.70 -8.19 -3.39
C ASN A 319 -1.73 -8.20 -4.56
N HIS A 320 -0.62 -7.48 -4.42
CA HIS A 320 0.48 -7.57 -5.37
C HIS A 320 1.12 -8.96 -5.30
N SER A 321 1.23 -9.62 -6.45
CA SER A 321 1.92 -10.90 -6.57
C SER A 321 3.35 -10.69 -7.07
N TYR A 322 4.24 -11.52 -6.58
CA TYR A 322 5.64 -11.61 -6.99
C TYR A 322 5.87 -12.97 -7.63
N GLU A 323 6.99 -13.16 -8.31
CA GLU A 323 7.38 -14.43 -8.91
C GLU A 323 8.65 -14.95 -8.25
N ALA A 324 8.73 -16.27 -8.10
CA ALA A 324 9.90 -16.97 -7.60
C ALA A 324 10.01 -18.35 -8.24
N VAL A 325 11.22 -18.89 -8.28
CA VAL A 325 11.50 -20.23 -8.78
C VAL A 325 11.30 -21.23 -7.66
N LEU A 326 10.54 -22.30 -7.91
CA LEU A 326 10.29 -23.36 -6.95
C LEU A 326 11.56 -24.20 -6.71
N SER A 327 11.92 -24.44 -5.44
CA SER A 327 13.16 -25.15 -5.08
C SER A 327 13.06 -26.67 -5.25
N GLU A 328 11.87 -27.27 -5.10
CA GLU A 328 11.65 -28.71 -5.08
C GLU A 328 10.29 -29.07 -5.68
N ASP A 329 10.11 -30.35 -6.04
CA ASP A 329 8.84 -30.86 -6.55
C ASP A 329 7.76 -30.86 -5.46
N VAL A 330 6.53 -30.47 -5.82
CA VAL A 330 5.39 -30.44 -4.91
C VAL A 330 4.20 -31.15 -5.52
N LYS A 331 3.66 -32.16 -4.83
CA LYS A 331 2.41 -32.85 -5.21
C LYS A 331 1.20 -32.13 -4.63
N LEU A 332 0.18 -31.94 -5.45
CA LEU A 332 -1.01 -31.15 -5.16
C LEU A 332 -2.29 -31.96 -5.43
N ASN A 333 -3.40 -31.47 -4.89
CA ASN A 333 -4.71 -32.03 -5.24
C ASN A 333 -5.30 -31.23 -6.43
N PRO A 334 -5.45 -31.85 -7.61
CA PRO A 334 -5.89 -31.14 -8.81
C PRO A 334 -7.39 -30.77 -8.78
N THR A 335 -8.19 -31.29 -7.84
CA THR A 335 -9.64 -31.03 -7.82
C THR A 335 -10.01 -29.66 -7.24
N ARG A 336 -9.03 -28.93 -6.71
CA ARG A 336 -9.24 -27.64 -6.00
C ARG A 336 -8.02 -26.75 -6.11
N ASP A 337 -8.20 -25.47 -5.81
CA ASP A 337 -7.09 -24.56 -5.58
C ASP A 337 -6.34 -24.95 -4.30
N ASN A 338 -5.02 -24.87 -4.33
CA ASN A 338 -4.15 -25.26 -3.22
C ASN A 338 -3.35 -24.07 -2.71
N LEU A 339 -3.28 -23.93 -1.39
CA LEU A 339 -2.32 -23.03 -0.75
C LEU A 339 -0.97 -23.74 -0.62
N LEU A 340 0.09 -23.09 -1.05
CA LEU A 340 1.45 -23.40 -0.62
C LEU A 340 1.92 -22.31 0.33
N ILE A 341 2.65 -22.71 1.38
CA ILE A 341 3.34 -21.81 2.28
C ILE A 341 4.81 -22.10 2.15
N GLY A 342 5.64 -21.09 2.08
CA GLY A 342 7.07 -21.27 1.91
C GLY A 342 7.89 -20.03 2.26
N LYS A 343 9.19 -20.23 2.27
CA LYS A 343 10.18 -19.19 2.44
C LYS A 343 10.70 -18.75 1.07
N VAL A 344 10.67 -17.45 0.81
CA VAL A 344 11.29 -16.88 -0.39
C VAL A 344 12.58 -16.17 0.00
N GLU A 345 13.68 -16.62 -0.55
CA GLU A 345 15.01 -16.01 -0.45
C GLU A 345 15.66 -16.04 -1.84
N ASN A 346 16.30 -14.95 -2.24
CA ASN A 346 16.98 -14.82 -3.54
C ASN A 346 16.14 -15.27 -4.75
N ALA A 347 14.85 -14.89 -4.75
CA ALA A 347 13.86 -15.29 -5.78
C ALA A 347 13.61 -16.81 -5.87
N VAL A 348 13.95 -17.59 -4.84
CA VAL A 348 13.65 -19.02 -4.73
C VAL A 348 12.58 -19.23 -3.67
N PHE A 349 11.50 -19.91 -4.02
CA PHE A 349 10.42 -20.31 -3.11
C PHE A 349 10.68 -21.75 -2.64
N SER A 350 10.95 -21.89 -1.34
CA SER A 350 11.13 -23.19 -0.67
C SER A 350 9.86 -23.56 0.08
N PRO A 351 9.10 -24.58 -0.38
CA PRO A 351 7.84 -24.97 0.24
C PRO A 351 8.05 -25.49 1.67
N TYR A 352 7.19 -25.08 2.59
CA TYR A 352 7.18 -25.64 3.93
C TYR A 352 6.75 -27.12 3.86
N ASN A 353 7.60 -28.03 4.36
CA ASN A 353 7.34 -29.47 4.46
C ASN A 353 6.75 -30.08 3.17
N ALA A 354 7.39 -29.78 2.00
CA ALA A 354 6.94 -30.20 0.68
C ALA A 354 5.43 -29.92 0.42
N GLY A 355 4.92 -28.79 0.94
CA GLY A 355 3.52 -28.38 0.81
C GLY A 355 2.53 -29.06 1.75
N LYS A 356 3.01 -29.83 2.75
CA LYS A 356 2.15 -30.55 3.70
C LYS A 356 2.03 -29.79 5.03
N PHE A 357 0.80 -29.41 5.40
CA PHE A 357 0.48 -28.78 6.68
C PHE A 357 -1.00 -28.96 7.03
N SER A 358 -1.32 -28.79 8.32
CA SER A 358 -2.71 -28.78 8.79
C SER A 358 -3.27 -27.34 8.83
N PRO A 359 -4.56 -27.17 8.52
CA PRO A 359 -5.26 -25.86 8.63
C PRO A 359 -5.20 -25.21 10.02
N SER A 360 -5.02 -25.99 11.06
CA SER A 360 -4.93 -25.54 12.46
C SER A 360 -3.53 -25.14 12.92
N GLN A 361 -2.49 -25.42 12.12
CA GLN A 361 -1.12 -25.09 12.47
C GLN A 361 -0.83 -23.61 12.30
N ILE A 362 -0.11 -23.01 13.25
CA ILE A 362 0.36 -21.61 13.21
C ILE A 362 1.82 -21.52 12.77
N MET A 363 2.63 -22.48 13.16
CA MET A 363 4.08 -22.48 12.90
C MET A 363 4.46 -22.36 11.41
N PRO A 364 3.69 -22.89 10.43
CA PRO A 364 3.97 -22.64 9.02
C PRO A 364 3.96 -21.15 8.65
N LEU A 365 3.05 -20.35 9.23
CA LEU A 365 3.01 -18.90 9.03
C LEU A 365 4.19 -18.18 9.68
N VAL A 366 4.57 -18.60 10.90
CA VAL A 366 5.66 -17.97 11.67
C VAL A 366 7.03 -18.22 11.04
N ARG A 367 7.25 -19.40 10.47
CA ARG A 367 8.54 -19.80 9.90
C ARG A 367 8.74 -19.39 8.44
N ASN A 368 7.72 -18.88 7.77
CA ASN A 368 7.74 -18.58 6.35
C ASN A 368 7.27 -17.14 6.08
N ASN A 369 7.61 -16.62 4.91
CA ASN A 369 7.33 -15.23 4.53
C ASN A 369 6.44 -15.10 3.29
N ALA A 370 6.01 -16.23 2.72
CA ALA A 370 5.27 -16.24 1.46
C ALA A 370 4.18 -17.32 1.42
N ILE A 371 3.09 -16.99 0.73
CA ILE A 371 2.06 -17.95 0.33
C ILE A 371 1.87 -17.90 -1.17
N SER A 372 1.53 -19.03 -1.77
CA SER A 372 1.18 -19.14 -3.19
C SER A 372 -0.16 -19.85 -3.33
N VAL A 373 -0.96 -19.41 -4.28
CA VAL A 373 -2.24 -20.06 -4.65
C VAL A 373 -2.03 -20.77 -5.96
N ILE A 374 -2.08 -22.09 -5.93
CA ILE A 374 -1.93 -22.93 -7.11
C ILE A 374 -3.32 -23.37 -7.60
N PRO A 375 -3.66 -23.06 -8.86
CA PRO A 375 -5.00 -23.36 -9.41
C PRO A 375 -5.32 -24.85 -9.43
N ALA A 376 -6.61 -25.16 -9.35
CA ALA A 376 -7.14 -26.48 -9.65
C ALA A 376 -6.68 -26.93 -11.07
N GLY A 377 -6.60 -28.25 -11.29
CA GLY A 377 -6.03 -28.84 -12.51
C GLY A 377 -4.53 -29.12 -12.41
N THR A 378 -3.83 -28.58 -11.40
CA THR A 378 -2.41 -28.82 -11.17
C THR A 378 -2.22 -29.97 -10.18
N ALA A 379 -1.75 -31.12 -10.66
CA ALA A 379 -1.45 -32.29 -9.82
C ALA A 379 -0.05 -32.25 -9.22
N GLU A 380 0.89 -31.63 -9.90
CA GLU A 380 2.29 -31.53 -9.49
C GLU A 380 2.90 -30.24 -10.03
N LEU A 381 3.79 -29.64 -9.25
CA LEU A 381 4.72 -28.61 -9.69
C LEU A 381 6.13 -29.19 -9.61
N LYS A 382 6.94 -28.94 -10.64
CA LYS A 382 8.34 -29.36 -10.67
C LYS A 382 9.26 -28.28 -10.13
N ALA A 383 10.37 -28.69 -9.52
CA ALA A 383 11.48 -27.80 -9.23
C ALA A 383 11.83 -26.95 -10.46
N LYS A 384 12.24 -25.71 -10.24
CA LYS A 384 12.51 -24.69 -11.26
C LYS A 384 11.28 -24.14 -11.99
N ASN A 385 10.05 -24.60 -11.71
CA ASN A 385 8.86 -23.90 -12.19
C ASN A 385 8.78 -22.50 -11.58
N LEU A 386 8.37 -21.52 -12.36
CA LEU A 386 8.06 -20.18 -11.90
C LEU A 386 6.67 -20.20 -11.28
N ILE A 387 6.56 -19.70 -10.04
CA ILE A 387 5.28 -19.60 -9.33
C ILE A 387 5.03 -18.17 -8.85
N LYS A 388 3.76 -17.78 -8.82
CA LYS A 388 3.34 -16.52 -8.22
C LYS A 388 3.13 -16.69 -6.71
N PHE A 389 3.58 -15.72 -5.94
CA PHE A 389 3.38 -15.72 -4.50
C PHE A 389 2.97 -14.36 -3.95
N TYR A 390 2.41 -14.35 -2.76
CA TYR A 390 2.07 -13.17 -1.96
C TYR A 390 2.91 -13.16 -0.68
N LYS A 391 3.42 -12.01 -0.30
CA LYS A 391 4.14 -11.85 0.97
C LYS A 391 3.18 -11.96 2.14
N ILE A 392 3.55 -12.70 3.16
CA ILE A 392 2.81 -12.78 4.43
C ILE A 392 2.91 -11.45 5.18
N TYR A 393 4.12 -10.81 5.10
CA TYR A 393 4.34 -9.44 5.41
C TYR A 393 5.67 -9.02 5.06
#